data_b79317176f8d5807cc5064383b8c6280
#
_entry.id   b79317176f8d5807cc5064383b8c6280
#
_cell.length_a   1.000
_cell.length_b   1.000
_cell.length_c   1.000
_cell.angle_alpha   90.00
_cell.angle_beta   90.00
_cell.angle_gamma   90.00
#
_symmetry.space_group_name_H-M   'P 1'
#
loop_
_entity.id
_entity.type
_entity.pdbx_description
1 polymer ?
#
loop_
_entity_poly.entity_id
_entity_poly.type
_entity_poly.pdbx_seq_one_letter_code
_entity_poly.pdbx_strand_id
1 'polypeptide(L)'
;GGGKTFIACNAVRPIFDALPATKTKAVVWLVPSDAILTQTAKSLKNPQHPYRQKIDVDFGGRVEVYTKQELLNGQNFNPTAVTEQLSVMVLSYDSFRGRGKEVLKAYQENSNLAEFAKVLGKPDSPIEKADETALFQIINQLNPLVIVDESHHARSELSLEMLENFNPCFVLDLTATPKKESNIISYVDAVQLKNEHM
;
A
#
# COMPACT_ATOMS: atom_id res chain seq x y z
N GLY A 1 14.65 -8.60 9.16
CA GLY A 1 14.31 -9.66 8.81
C GLY A 1 12.96 -10.31 8.72
N GLY A 2 12.99 -11.62 8.55
CA GLY A 2 11.81 -12.43 8.30
C GLY A 2 10.77 -12.39 9.41
N GLY A 3 11.18 -12.22 10.66
CA GLY A 3 10.27 -12.14 11.79
C GLY A 3 9.30 -10.97 11.70
N LYS A 4 9.80 -9.81 11.29
CA LYS A 4 8.97 -8.62 11.14
C LYS A 4 7.96 -8.78 10.00
N THR A 5 8.42 -9.34 8.90
CA THR A 5 7.55 -9.58 7.73
C THR A 5 6.42 -10.55 8.10
N PHE A 6 6.74 -11.61 8.83
CA PHE A 6 5.73 -12.57 9.26
C PHE A 6 4.73 -11.94 10.24
N ILE A 7 5.20 -11.09 11.15
CA ILE A 7 4.34 -10.34 12.07
C ILE A 7 3.37 -9.46 11.27
N ALA A 8 3.88 -8.78 10.23
CA ALA A 8 3.03 -7.97 9.36
C ALA A 8 1.97 -8.81 8.67
N CYS A 9 2.34 -9.96 8.14
CA CYS A 9 1.38 -10.87 7.50
C CYS A 9 0.28 -11.31 8.47
N ASN A 10 0.62 -11.53 9.74
CA ASN A 10 -0.35 -11.88 10.77
C ASN A 10 -1.23 -10.70 11.19
N ALA A 11 -0.79 -9.47 11.00
CA ALA A 11 -1.50 -8.27 11.43
C ALA A 11 -2.56 -7.80 10.42
N VAL A 12 -2.44 -8.17 9.16
CA VAL A 12 -3.31 -7.64 8.09
C VAL A 12 -4.79 -7.91 8.38
N ARG A 13 -5.16 -9.15 8.64
CA ARG A 13 -6.58 -9.51 8.88
C ARG A 13 -7.14 -8.82 10.14
N PRO A 14 -6.47 -8.88 11.30
CA PRO A 14 -6.97 -8.19 12.51
C PRO A 14 -7.15 -6.69 12.31
N ILE A 15 -6.26 -6.03 11.56
CA ILE A 15 -6.38 -4.60 11.29
C ILE A 15 -7.63 -4.31 10.48
N PHE A 16 -7.87 -5.06 9.40
CA PHE A 16 -9.07 -4.86 8.59
C PHE A 16 -10.34 -5.18 9.36
N ASP A 17 -10.32 -6.20 10.22
CA ASP A 17 -11.48 -6.52 11.06
C ASP A 17 -11.81 -5.39 12.04
N ALA A 18 -10.79 -4.66 12.50
CA ALA A 18 -10.97 -3.53 13.40
C ALA A 18 -11.42 -2.24 12.67
N LEU A 19 -11.37 -2.23 11.33
CA LEU A 19 -11.68 -1.06 10.51
C LEU A 19 -12.81 -1.38 9.52
N PRO A 20 -14.05 -1.55 10.01
CA PRO A 20 -15.17 -2.02 9.18
C PRO A 20 -15.60 -1.05 8.09
N ALA A 21 -15.16 0.20 8.14
CA ALA A 21 -15.55 1.21 7.17
C ALA A 21 -14.86 1.09 5.81
N THR A 22 -13.83 0.25 5.68
CA THR A 22 -13.13 0.08 4.40
C THR A 22 -13.93 -0.81 3.47
N LYS A 23 -14.24 -0.29 2.27
CA LYS A 23 -14.98 -1.04 1.24
C LYS A 23 -14.09 -2.01 0.48
N THR A 24 -12.81 -1.68 0.37
CA THR A 24 -11.81 -2.51 -0.31
C THR A 24 -10.74 -2.91 0.69
N LYS A 25 -10.11 -4.05 0.46
CA LYS A 25 -8.99 -4.51 1.28
C LYS A 25 -7.71 -4.42 0.45
N ALA A 26 -7.12 -3.25 0.46
CA ALA A 26 -5.88 -2.95 -0.25
C ALA A 26 -4.75 -2.72 0.75
N VAL A 27 -3.59 -3.26 0.46
CA VAL A 27 -2.37 -3.07 1.25
C VAL A 27 -1.31 -2.46 0.35
N VAL A 28 -0.68 -1.39 0.79
CA VAL A 28 0.53 -0.86 0.18
C VAL A 28 1.70 -1.23 1.08
N TRP A 29 2.59 -2.06 0.59
CA TRP A 29 3.77 -2.51 1.33
C TRP A 29 4.99 -1.78 0.81
N LEU A 30 5.47 -0.81 1.58
CA LEU A 30 6.58 0.06 1.19
C LEU A 30 7.90 -0.47 1.72
N VAL A 31 8.86 -0.60 0.81
CA VAL A 31 10.21 -1.08 1.12
C VAL A 31 11.28 -0.08 0.67
N PRO A 32 12.46 -0.06 1.31
CA PRO A 32 13.44 1.00 1.05
C PRO A 32 14.30 0.82 -0.20
N SER A 33 14.35 -0.36 -0.79
CA SER A 33 15.23 -0.63 -1.94
C SER A 33 14.64 -1.63 -2.91
N ASP A 34 15.15 -1.63 -4.14
CA ASP A 34 14.72 -2.57 -5.17
C ASP A 34 15.08 -4.01 -4.82
N ALA A 35 16.18 -4.23 -4.12
CA ALA A 35 16.57 -5.57 -3.67
C ALA A 35 15.54 -6.15 -2.70
N ILE A 36 15.14 -5.34 -1.71
CA ILE A 36 14.12 -5.75 -0.73
C ILE A 36 12.76 -5.90 -1.43
N LEU A 37 12.44 -5.03 -2.37
CA LEU A 37 11.20 -5.10 -3.15
C LEU A 37 11.10 -6.44 -3.89
N THR A 38 12.14 -6.81 -4.61
CA THR A 38 12.18 -8.06 -5.38
C THR A 38 12.00 -9.27 -4.45
N GLN A 39 12.70 -9.28 -3.34
CA GLN A 39 12.61 -10.37 -2.37
C GLN A 39 11.23 -10.46 -1.73
N THR A 40 10.68 -9.34 -1.33
CA THR A 40 9.35 -9.27 -0.69
C THR A 40 8.25 -9.70 -1.66
N ALA A 41 8.27 -9.18 -2.87
CA ALA A 41 7.30 -9.56 -3.89
C ALA A 41 7.39 -11.05 -4.24
N LYS A 42 8.60 -11.57 -4.38
CA LYS A 42 8.80 -12.99 -4.66
C LYS A 42 8.25 -13.87 -3.55
N SER A 43 8.51 -13.52 -2.29
CA SER A 43 8.01 -14.28 -1.14
C SER A 43 6.49 -14.24 -1.07
N LEU A 44 5.88 -13.07 -1.22
CA LEU A 44 4.44 -12.91 -1.13
C LEU A 44 3.68 -13.51 -2.32
N LYS A 45 4.33 -13.60 -3.48
CA LYS A 45 3.73 -14.24 -4.66
C LYS A 45 3.83 -15.75 -4.66
N ASN A 46 4.71 -16.32 -3.84
CA ASN A 46 4.95 -17.76 -3.82
C ASN A 46 3.93 -18.45 -2.88
N PRO A 47 2.99 -19.26 -3.42
CA PRO A 47 1.97 -19.89 -2.58
C PRO A 47 2.53 -20.89 -1.58
N GLN A 48 3.79 -21.32 -1.74
CA GLN A 48 4.45 -22.24 -0.80
C GLN A 48 5.19 -21.49 0.32
N HIS A 49 5.35 -20.17 0.21
CA HIS A 49 6.05 -19.39 1.21
C HIS A 49 5.17 -19.15 2.44
N PRO A 50 5.72 -19.28 3.67
CA PRO A 50 4.95 -19.06 4.89
C PRO A 50 4.23 -17.72 4.98
N TYR A 51 4.81 -16.65 4.43
CA TYR A 51 4.17 -15.33 4.40
C TYR A 51 2.88 -15.37 3.59
N ARG A 52 2.95 -15.93 2.39
CA ARG A 52 1.78 -16.05 1.52
C ARG A 52 0.75 -17.00 2.11
N GLN A 53 1.19 -18.11 2.68
CA GLN A 53 0.28 -19.10 3.28
C GLN A 53 -0.55 -18.49 4.40
N LYS A 54 0.07 -17.65 5.23
CA LYS A 54 -0.67 -17.00 6.33
C LYS A 54 -1.74 -16.05 5.80
N ILE A 55 -1.41 -15.25 4.81
CA ILE A 55 -2.36 -14.32 4.20
C ILE A 55 -3.48 -15.11 3.49
N ASP A 56 -3.13 -16.16 2.78
CA ASP A 56 -4.13 -16.99 2.08
C ASP A 56 -5.12 -17.61 3.07
N VAL A 57 -4.65 -18.13 4.21
CA VAL A 57 -5.52 -18.69 5.23
C VAL A 57 -6.49 -17.62 5.75
N ASP A 58 -5.99 -16.44 6.03
CA ASP A 58 -6.80 -15.36 6.61
C ASP A 58 -7.81 -14.77 5.63
N PHE A 59 -7.57 -14.88 4.32
CA PHE A 59 -8.43 -14.27 3.29
C PHE A 59 -9.02 -15.30 2.33
N GLY A 60 -9.03 -16.58 2.74
CA GLY A 60 -9.67 -17.65 1.95
C GLY A 60 -9.05 -17.87 0.58
N GLY A 61 -7.76 -17.61 0.43
CA GLY A 61 -7.06 -17.75 -0.83
C GLY A 61 -7.32 -16.60 -1.83
N ARG A 62 -8.15 -15.65 -1.47
CA ARG A 62 -8.48 -14.50 -2.34
C ARG A 62 -7.47 -13.38 -2.13
N VAL A 63 -6.27 -13.58 -2.64
CA VAL A 63 -5.15 -12.65 -2.49
C VAL A 63 -4.47 -12.47 -3.83
N GLU A 64 -4.22 -11.24 -4.21
CA GLU A 64 -3.40 -10.91 -5.37
C GLU A 64 -2.27 -10.00 -4.92
N VAL A 65 -1.06 -10.27 -5.38
CA VAL A 65 0.14 -9.47 -5.05
C VAL A 65 0.64 -8.83 -6.35
N TYR A 66 0.84 -7.52 -6.30
CA TYR A 66 1.17 -6.73 -7.48
C TYR A 66 2.52 -6.05 -7.34
N THR A 67 3.26 -6.00 -8.44
CA THR A 67 4.37 -5.06 -8.63
C THR A 67 3.81 -3.76 -9.21
N LYS A 68 4.60 -2.70 -9.19
CA LYS A 68 4.20 -1.42 -9.79
C LYS A 68 3.86 -1.58 -11.28
N GLN A 69 4.67 -2.35 -12.01
CA GLN A 69 4.45 -2.56 -13.44
C GLN A 69 3.11 -3.26 -13.72
N GLU A 70 2.78 -4.26 -12.92
CA GLU A 70 1.49 -4.95 -13.04
C GLU A 70 0.33 -4.02 -12.76
N LEU A 71 0.47 -3.15 -11.76
CA LEU A 71 -0.54 -2.14 -11.46
C LEU A 71 -0.72 -1.16 -12.61
N LEU A 72 0.39 -0.64 -13.15
CA LEU A 72 0.34 0.29 -14.28
C LEU A 72 -0.31 -0.32 -15.52
N ASN A 73 -0.10 -1.62 -15.73
CA ASN A 73 -0.68 -2.33 -16.87
C ASN A 73 -2.14 -2.76 -16.64
N GLY A 74 -2.67 -2.55 -15.44
CA GLY A 74 -4.02 -3.02 -15.10
C GLY A 74 -4.12 -4.54 -15.09
N GLN A 75 -3.02 -5.23 -14.82
CA GLN A 75 -2.96 -6.68 -14.86
C GLN A 75 -3.65 -7.28 -13.64
N ASN A 76 -4.81 -7.87 -13.83
CA ASN A 76 -5.67 -8.37 -12.75
C ASN A 76 -5.99 -7.31 -11.70
N PHE A 77 -5.87 -6.05 -12.09
CA PHE A 77 -6.09 -4.89 -11.23
C PHE A 77 -7.20 -4.03 -11.82
N ASN A 78 -8.40 -4.14 -11.27
CA ASN A 78 -9.60 -3.46 -11.71
C ASN A 78 -10.58 -3.35 -10.54
N PRO A 79 -11.66 -2.58 -10.67
CA PRO A 79 -12.60 -2.38 -9.55
C PRO A 79 -13.19 -3.66 -8.98
N THR A 80 -13.51 -4.64 -9.82
CA THR A 80 -14.05 -5.92 -9.36
C THR A 80 -13.03 -6.68 -8.54
N ALA A 81 -11.79 -6.79 -9.04
CA ALA A 81 -10.73 -7.52 -8.35
C ALA A 81 -10.44 -6.94 -6.97
N VAL A 82 -10.32 -5.62 -6.85
CA VAL A 82 -9.99 -5.00 -5.56
C VAL A 82 -11.13 -5.08 -4.56
N THR A 83 -12.36 -5.26 -5.02
CA THR A 83 -13.52 -5.44 -4.15
C THR A 83 -13.62 -6.86 -3.62
N GLU A 84 -13.25 -7.85 -4.41
CA GLU A 84 -13.47 -9.27 -4.09
C GLU A 84 -12.30 -9.95 -3.40
N GLN A 85 -11.13 -9.30 -3.32
CA GLN A 85 -9.93 -9.93 -2.80
C GLN A 85 -9.08 -8.97 -1.98
N LEU A 86 -8.07 -9.51 -1.29
CA LEU A 86 -7.01 -8.71 -0.70
C LEU A 86 -6.02 -8.37 -1.82
N SER A 87 -5.78 -7.09 -2.03
CA SER A 87 -4.82 -6.61 -3.03
C SER A 87 -3.59 -6.08 -2.32
N VAL A 88 -2.46 -6.74 -2.50
CA VAL A 88 -1.19 -6.36 -1.86
C VAL A 88 -0.28 -5.75 -2.92
N MET A 89 0.08 -4.50 -2.75
CA MET A 89 0.91 -3.74 -3.69
C MET A 89 2.29 -3.54 -3.07
N VAL A 90 3.30 -4.20 -3.63
CA VAL A 90 4.67 -4.09 -3.12
C VAL A 90 5.39 -3.00 -3.90
N LEU A 91 5.75 -1.92 -3.20
CA LEU A 91 6.27 -0.71 -3.81
C LEU A 91 7.51 -0.23 -3.05
N SER A 92 8.44 0.41 -3.74
CA SER A 92 9.58 1.05 -3.06
C SER A 92 9.21 2.46 -2.63
N TYR A 93 9.96 3.02 -1.69
CA TYR A 93 9.77 4.41 -1.25
C TYR A 93 9.89 5.37 -2.43
N ASP A 94 10.69 5.04 -3.42
CA ASP A 94 10.94 5.89 -4.58
C ASP A 94 9.91 5.76 -5.70
N SER A 95 8.95 4.84 -5.57
CA SER A 95 7.96 4.58 -6.63
C SER A 95 7.15 5.82 -7.03
N PHE A 96 6.93 6.73 -6.08
CA PHE A 96 6.10 7.92 -6.30
C PHE A 96 6.83 9.22 -5.95
N ARG A 97 8.14 9.15 -5.73
CA ARG A 97 8.95 10.28 -5.31
C ARG A 97 9.91 10.71 -6.41
N GLY A 98 10.03 12.01 -6.61
CA GLY A 98 10.96 12.56 -7.59
C GLY A 98 10.31 12.88 -8.93
N ARG A 99 11.14 13.11 -9.94
CA ARG A 99 10.70 13.56 -11.27
C ARG A 99 11.16 12.66 -12.40
N GLY A 100 11.67 11.48 -12.06
CA GLY A 100 12.12 10.52 -13.06
C GLY A 100 10.95 10.03 -13.92
N LYS A 101 11.27 9.62 -15.14
CA LYS A 101 10.26 9.14 -16.10
C LYS A 101 9.40 8.03 -15.55
N GLU A 102 10.01 7.09 -14.83
CA GLU A 102 9.28 5.95 -14.26
C GLU A 102 8.36 6.38 -13.10
N VAL A 103 8.78 7.40 -12.34
CA VAL A 103 7.94 7.96 -11.27
C VAL A 103 6.73 8.67 -11.87
N LEU A 104 6.95 9.46 -12.91
CA LEU A 104 5.88 10.24 -13.54
C LEU A 104 4.76 9.38 -14.11
N LYS A 105 5.04 8.14 -14.50
CA LYS A 105 4.01 7.21 -14.98
C LYS A 105 2.90 7.00 -13.95
N ALA A 106 3.22 7.10 -12.66
CA ALA A 106 2.23 6.93 -11.60
C ALA A 106 1.32 8.15 -11.40
N TYR A 107 1.70 9.29 -11.98
CA TYR A 107 0.91 10.54 -11.90
C TYR A 107 0.16 10.85 -13.18
N GLN A 108 0.46 10.15 -14.26
CA GLN A 108 -0.11 10.41 -15.58
C GLN A 108 -1.40 9.65 -15.80
N GLU A 109 -2.26 10.19 -16.67
CA GLU A 109 -3.45 9.51 -17.16
C GLU A 109 -3.09 8.10 -17.63
N ASN A 110 -3.89 7.13 -17.24
CA ASN A 110 -3.64 5.73 -17.56
C ASN A 110 -4.94 5.06 -18.04
N SER A 111 -5.01 4.79 -19.33
CA SER A 111 -6.18 4.15 -19.94
C SER A 111 -6.44 2.75 -19.40
N ASN A 112 -5.40 2.06 -18.94
CA ASN A 112 -5.55 0.73 -18.34
C ASN A 112 -6.32 0.75 -17.03
N LEU A 113 -6.42 1.93 -16.40
CA LEU A 113 -7.07 2.11 -15.11
C LEU A 113 -8.35 2.94 -15.21
N ALA A 114 -8.82 3.21 -16.41
CA ALA A 114 -9.97 4.09 -16.65
C ALA A 114 -11.26 3.62 -15.97
N GLU A 115 -11.45 2.31 -15.81
CA GLU A 115 -12.65 1.78 -15.15
C GLU A 115 -12.72 2.18 -13.67
N PHE A 116 -11.59 2.37 -13.01
CA PHE A 116 -11.58 2.82 -11.63
C PHE A 116 -12.25 4.20 -11.48
N ALA A 117 -11.96 5.11 -12.41
CA ALA A 117 -12.55 6.44 -12.36
C ALA A 117 -14.06 6.40 -12.48
N LYS A 118 -14.59 5.47 -13.30
CA LYS A 118 -16.03 5.30 -13.46
C LYS A 118 -16.71 4.77 -12.20
N VAL A 119 -16.03 3.86 -11.49
CA VAL A 119 -16.59 3.22 -10.29
C VAL A 119 -16.36 4.05 -9.04
N LEU A 120 -15.17 4.60 -8.89
CA LEU A 120 -14.79 5.37 -7.70
C LEU A 120 -15.29 6.82 -7.74
N GLY A 121 -15.56 7.35 -8.92
CA GLY A 121 -15.96 8.74 -9.07
C GLY A 121 -14.81 9.69 -8.83
N LYS A 122 -15.14 10.95 -8.52
CA LYS A 122 -14.12 11.97 -8.24
C LYS A 122 -13.43 11.71 -6.91
N PRO A 123 -12.10 11.88 -6.82
CA PRO A 123 -11.39 11.70 -5.56
C PRO A 123 -11.78 12.76 -4.53
N ASP A 124 -11.98 12.31 -3.29
CA ASP A 124 -12.22 13.20 -2.15
C ASP A 124 -10.94 13.91 -1.72
N SER A 125 -9.81 13.27 -1.96
CA SER A 125 -8.48 13.81 -1.60
C SER A 125 -7.58 13.80 -2.84
N PRO A 126 -7.80 14.74 -3.78
CA PRO A 126 -6.99 14.75 -5.00
C PRO A 126 -5.51 15.00 -4.70
N ILE A 127 -4.66 14.23 -5.37
CA ILE A 127 -3.22 14.38 -5.28
C ILE A 127 -2.78 15.44 -6.29
N GLU A 128 -2.03 16.42 -5.82
CA GLU A 128 -1.50 17.48 -6.67
C GLU A 128 -0.68 16.87 -7.80
N LYS A 129 -0.91 17.33 -9.03
CA LYS A 129 -0.22 16.90 -10.25
C LYS A 129 -0.54 15.46 -10.70
N ALA A 130 -1.48 14.79 -10.07
CA ALA A 130 -1.92 13.46 -10.50
C ALA A 130 -3.23 13.55 -11.27
N ASP A 131 -3.31 12.84 -12.38
CA ASP A 131 -4.55 12.69 -13.14
C ASP A 131 -5.52 11.77 -12.38
N GLU A 132 -6.82 11.91 -12.65
CA GLU A 132 -7.84 11.09 -11.98
C GLU A 132 -7.67 9.59 -12.25
N THR A 133 -7.13 9.20 -13.40
CA THR A 133 -6.88 7.81 -13.75
C THR A 133 -5.44 7.38 -13.44
N ALA A 134 -4.65 8.25 -12.82
CA ALA A 134 -3.28 7.92 -12.47
C ALA A 134 -3.24 6.86 -11.36
N LEU A 135 -2.27 5.98 -11.43
CA LEU A 135 -2.12 4.90 -10.46
C LEU A 135 -2.11 5.43 -9.02
N PHE A 136 -1.33 6.47 -8.74
CA PHE A 136 -1.22 6.98 -7.37
C PHE A 136 -2.57 7.50 -6.86
N GLN A 137 -3.31 8.20 -7.72
CA GLN A 137 -4.64 8.71 -7.35
C GLN A 137 -5.62 7.57 -7.06
N ILE A 138 -5.56 6.50 -7.85
CA ILE A 138 -6.43 5.35 -7.64
C ILE A 138 -6.09 4.65 -6.32
N ILE A 139 -4.81 4.45 -6.03
CA ILE A 139 -4.40 3.87 -4.74
C ILE A 139 -4.91 4.73 -3.58
N ASN A 140 -4.82 6.05 -3.69
CA ASN A 140 -5.36 6.98 -2.70
C ASN A 140 -6.86 6.71 -2.45
N GLN A 141 -7.63 6.52 -3.51
CA GLN A 141 -9.06 6.28 -3.39
C GLN A 141 -9.40 4.90 -2.82
N LEU A 142 -8.48 3.96 -2.87
CA LEU A 142 -8.67 2.64 -2.27
C LEU A 142 -8.49 2.66 -0.76
N ASN A 143 -7.97 3.74 -0.19
CA ASN A 143 -7.80 3.92 1.25
C ASN A 143 -7.05 2.74 1.89
N PRO A 144 -5.83 2.44 1.45
CA PRO A 144 -5.15 1.20 1.81
C PRO A 144 -4.60 1.18 3.24
N LEU A 145 -4.37 -0.04 3.73
CA LEU A 145 -3.46 -0.27 4.83
C LEU A 145 -2.04 -0.07 4.29
N VAL A 146 -1.28 0.83 4.88
CA VAL A 146 0.11 1.05 4.48
C VAL A 146 1.04 0.39 5.49
N ILE A 147 1.88 -0.53 5.01
CA ILE A 147 2.91 -1.17 5.80
C ILE A 147 4.24 -0.56 5.39
N VAL A 148 4.98 0.00 6.34
CA VAL A 148 6.28 0.62 6.08
C VAL A 148 7.38 -0.28 6.62
N ASP A 149 8.09 -0.96 5.73
CA ASP A 149 9.19 -1.84 6.11
C ASP A 149 10.47 -1.01 6.28
N GLU A 150 11.30 -1.40 7.24
CA GLU A 150 12.52 -0.67 7.57
C GLU A 150 12.27 0.82 7.83
N SER A 151 11.30 1.11 8.67
CA SER A 151 10.81 2.48 8.92
C SER A 151 11.87 3.46 9.40
N HIS A 152 12.97 2.96 9.95
CA HIS A 152 14.09 3.82 10.33
C HIS A 152 14.72 4.52 9.11
N HIS A 153 14.61 3.94 7.92
CA HIS A 153 15.00 4.61 6.68
C HIS A 153 13.92 5.60 6.20
N ALA A 154 12.67 5.34 6.56
CA ALA A 154 11.54 6.15 6.10
C ALA A 154 11.60 7.60 6.58
N ARG A 155 12.25 7.86 7.71
CA ARG A 155 12.35 9.22 8.27
C ARG A 155 13.11 10.19 7.37
N SER A 156 14.05 9.68 6.58
CA SER A 156 14.83 10.50 5.67
C SER A 156 14.33 10.43 4.23
N GLU A 157 13.60 9.38 3.87
CA GLU A 157 13.24 9.09 2.48
C GLU A 157 11.73 9.16 2.20
N LEU A 158 10.91 8.84 3.19
CA LEU A 158 9.47 8.81 3.05
C LEU A 158 8.85 9.92 3.91
N SER A 159 8.35 10.96 3.27
CA SER A 159 7.77 12.10 3.98
C SER A 159 6.36 11.79 4.47
N LEU A 160 5.91 12.55 5.47
CA LEU A 160 4.54 12.49 5.96
C LEU A 160 3.55 12.82 4.83
N GLU A 161 3.90 13.80 4.00
CA GLU A 161 3.09 14.19 2.85
C GLU A 161 2.88 13.01 1.89
N MET A 162 3.93 12.26 1.59
CA MET A 162 3.84 11.09 0.72
C MET A 162 2.90 10.04 1.31
N LEU A 163 3.00 9.79 2.62
CA LEU A 163 2.11 8.86 3.31
C LEU A 163 0.66 9.33 3.26
N GLU A 164 0.42 10.61 3.47
CA GLU A 164 -0.92 11.17 3.38
C GLU A 164 -1.51 11.04 1.99
N ASN A 165 -0.68 11.15 0.96
CA ASN A 165 -1.14 10.98 -0.41
C ASN A 165 -1.58 9.56 -0.72
N PHE A 166 -1.11 8.56 0.03
CA PHE A 166 -1.67 7.21 -0.03
C PHE A 166 -3.06 7.13 0.60
N ASN A 167 -3.46 8.12 1.39
CA ASN A 167 -4.75 8.14 2.10
C ASN A 167 -4.98 6.86 2.91
N PRO A 168 -4.06 6.49 3.82
CA PRO A 168 -4.11 5.20 4.47
C PRO A 168 -5.27 5.09 5.47
N CYS A 169 -5.88 3.91 5.54
CA CYS A 169 -6.83 3.61 6.62
C CYS A 169 -6.08 3.30 7.92
N PHE A 170 -4.85 2.84 7.81
CA PHE A 170 -3.97 2.55 8.94
C PHE A 170 -2.52 2.50 8.43
N VAL A 171 -1.57 2.87 9.28
CA VAL A 171 -0.14 2.76 8.96
C VAL A 171 0.51 1.82 9.97
N LEU A 172 1.03 0.71 9.47
CA LEU A 172 1.78 -0.25 10.28
C LEU A 172 3.26 -0.07 9.98
N ASP A 173 3.99 0.31 11.02
CA ASP A 173 5.41 0.62 10.92
C ASP A 173 6.23 -0.56 11.44
N LEU A 174 7.02 -1.17 10.55
CA LEU A 174 7.89 -2.30 10.91
C LEU A 174 9.31 -1.78 11.15
N THR A 175 9.70 -1.69 12.42
CA THR A 175 11.07 -1.29 12.76
C THR A 175 11.81 -2.44 13.42
N ALA A 176 13.12 -2.53 13.16
CA ALA A 176 13.99 -3.52 13.79
C ALA A 176 14.28 -3.19 15.24
N THR A 177 13.97 -1.97 15.70
CA THR A 177 14.35 -1.50 17.03
C THR A 177 13.13 -1.43 17.95
N PRO A 178 12.93 -2.39 18.87
CA PRO A 178 11.75 -2.43 19.77
C PRO A 178 11.52 -1.16 20.57
N LYS A 179 12.59 -0.41 20.86
CA LYS A 179 12.50 0.88 21.56
C LYS A 179 11.64 1.90 20.86
N LYS A 180 11.21 1.62 19.65
CA LYS A 180 10.47 2.57 18.82
C LYS A 180 9.01 2.21 18.64
N GLU A 181 8.45 1.38 19.48
CA GLU A 181 7.02 1.12 19.49
C GLU A 181 6.23 2.42 19.68
N SER A 182 6.73 3.32 20.52
CA SER A 182 6.14 4.64 20.68
C SER A 182 6.14 5.45 19.39
N ASN A 183 7.13 5.24 18.52
CA ASN A 183 7.18 5.91 17.23
C ASN A 183 6.15 5.35 16.25
N ILE A 184 5.86 4.05 16.34
CA ILE A 184 4.81 3.42 15.53
C ILE A 184 3.47 4.06 15.87
N ILE A 185 3.14 4.14 17.16
CA ILE A 185 1.91 4.77 17.65
C ILE A 185 1.86 6.23 17.21
N SER A 186 2.95 6.97 17.41
CA SER A 186 3.04 8.37 17.06
C SER A 186 2.81 8.61 15.56
N TYR A 187 3.33 7.71 14.72
CA TYR A 187 3.19 7.80 13.28
C TYR A 187 1.73 7.59 12.84
N VAL A 188 1.09 6.56 13.38
CA VAL A 188 -0.32 6.28 13.13
C VAL A 188 -1.18 7.43 13.62
N ASP A 189 -0.95 7.93 14.83
CA ASP A 189 -1.72 9.03 15.41
C ASP A 189 -1.60 10.31 14.57
N ALA A 190 -0.41 10.62 14.05
CA ALA A 190 -0.20 11.79 13.22
C ALA A 190 -1.04 11.73 11.93
N VAL A 191 -1.06 10.56 11.28
CA VAL A 191 -1.85 10.36 10.06
C VAL A 191 -3.35 10.41 10.38
N GLN A 192 -3.79 9.75 11.44
CA GLN A 192 -5.20 9.75 11.86
C GLN A 192 -5.67 11.14 12.23
N LEU A 193 -4.90 11.88 13.03
CA LEU A 193 -5.26 13.23 13.43
C LEU A 193 -5.45 14.14 12.23
N LYS A 194 -4.58 14.03 11.23
CA LYS A 194 -4.71 14.84 10.03
C LYS A 194 -5.94 14.47 9.23
N ASN A 195 -6.24 13.19 9.12
CA ASN A 195 -7.44 12.73 8.42
C ASN A 195 -8.73 13.16 9.12
N GLU A 196 -8.74 13.22 10.45
CA GLU A 196 -9.89 13.70 11.23
C GLU A 196 -10.11 15.20 11.08
N HIS A 197 -9.04 15.97 10.85
CA HIS A 197 -9.12 17.41 10.73
C HIS A 197 -9.30 17.90 9.29
N MET A 198 -9.32 17.01 8.35
CA MET A 198 -9.61 17.29 6.97
C MET A 198 -11.08 17.07 6.66
#